data_88a3120a4def0250525572d1455afdd1
#
_entry.id   88a3120a4def0250525572d1455afdd1
#
_cell.length_a   1.000
_cell.length_b   1.000
_cell.length_c   1.000
_cell.angle_alpha   90.00
_cell.angle_beta   90.00
_cell.angle_gamma   90.00
#
_symmetry.space_group_name_H-M   'P 1'
#
loop_
_entity.id
_entity.type
_entity.pdbx_description
1 polymer ?
#
loop_
_entity_poly.entity_id
_entity_poly.type
_entity_poly.pdbx_seq_one_letter_code
_entity_poly.pdbx_strand_id
1 'polypeptide(L)'
;MPSPAAALADQFAQVNQAVIDVISRDDGDLTAICPGEGWPAVAVGAHICGAYVGIVENFIKPIVTAQELPPFSFDALHERNARQAAANAALPREEVVALLRERGNAAAAYVRGLSDADLARTTTLPLTGDDPVTVAQVIAWVLIGHTQGHLESLRQGLA
;
A
#
# COMPACT_ATOMS: atom_id res chain seq x y z
N MET A 1 -9.02 6.86 24.66
CA MET A 1 -8.15 7.28 23.51
C MET A 1 -7.57 6.05 22.84
N PRO A 2 -7.65 5.93 21.54
CA PRO A 2 -6.97 4.84 20.82
C PRO A 2 -5.46 4.94 21.00
N SER A 3 -4.76 3.80 21.00
CA SER A 3 -3.30 3.80 20.97
C SER A 3 -2.77 4.38 19.64
N PRO A 4 -1.52 4.86 19.58
CA PRO A 4 -0.93 5.32 18.31
C PRO A 4 -1.03 4.28 17.19
N ALA A 5 -0.81 3.01 17.50
CA ALA A 5 -0.95 1.91 16.54
C ALA A 5 -2.40 1.75 16.05
N ALA A 6 -3.37 1.83 16.95
CA ALA A 6 -4.78 1.79 16.58
C ALA A 6 -5.17 2.98 15.69
N ALA A 7 -4.70 4.18 15.99
CA ALA A 7 -4.96 5.36 15.18
C ALA A 7 -4.40 5.23 13.75
N LEU A 8 -3.16 4.74 13.60
CA LEU A 8 -2.54 4.47 12.29
C LEU A 8 -3.30 3.37 11.53
N ALA A 9 -3.69 2.29 12.21
CA ALA A 9 -4.47 1.21 11.60
C ALA A 9 -5.84 1.69 11.12
N ASP A 10 -6.52 2.54 11.89
CA ASP A 10 -7.82 3.11 11.51
C ASP A 10 -7.68 4.06 10.31
N GLN A 11 -6.64 4.89 10.30
CA GLN A 11 -6.35 5.78 9.18
C GLN A 11 -6.06 4.98 7.90
N PHE A 12 -5.25 3.92 7.99
CA PHE A 12 -5.01 3.03 6.86
C PHE A 12 -6.28 2.34 6.38
N ALA A 13 -7.09 1.81 7.30
CA ALA A 13 -8.35 1.14 6.96
C ALA A 13 -9.33 2.07 6.24
N GLN A 14 -9.40 3.35 6.62
CA GLN A 14 -10.23 4.35 5.95
C GLN A 14 -9.76 4.60 4.51
N VAL A 15 -8.46 4.72 4.28
CA VAL A 15 -7.92 4.89 2.92
C VAL A 15 -8.16 3.65 2.07
N ASN A 16 -7.94 2.45 2.62
CA ASN A 16 -8.24 1.20 1.93
C ASN A 16 -9.73 1.09 1.56
N GLN A 17 -10.63 1.46 2.48
CA GLN A 17 -12.06 1.47 2.19
C GLN A 17 -12.39 2.43 1.05
N ALA A 18 -11.78 3.61 1.01
CA ALA A 18 -11.96 4.56 -0.09
C ALA A 18 -11.47 4.00 -1.45
N VAL A 19 -10.38 3.22 -1.47
CA VAL A 19 -9.94 2.50 -2.68
C VAL A 19 -10.99 1.46 -3.10
N ILE A 20 -11.49 0.66 -2.15
CA ILE A 20 -12.53 -0.33 -2.41
C ILE A 20 -13.78 0.33 -2.99
N ASP A 21 -14.22 1.45 -2.41
CA ASP A 21 -15.42 2.16 -2.86
C ASP A 21 -15.29 2.66 -4.30
N VAL A 22 -14.13 3.20 -4.66
CA VAL A 22 -13.87 3.67 -6.03
C VAL A 22 -13.84 2.51 -7.04
N ILE A 23 -13.17 1.41 -6.71
CA ILE A 23 -13.05 0.23 -7.59
C ILE A 23 -14.39 -0.54 -7.70
N SER A 24 -15.20 -0.53 -6.65
CA SER A 24 -16.48 -1.26 -6.59
C SER A 24 -17.62 -0.59 -7.36
N ARG A 25 -17.44 0.63 -7.84
CA ARG A 25 -18.48 1.35 -8.58
C ARG A 25 -18.84 0.64 -9.87
N ASP A 26 -20.12 0.33 -10.07
CA ASP A 26 -20.61 -0.38 -11.25
C ASP A 26 -20.46 0.42 -12.55
N ASP A 27 -20.49 1.77 -12.45
CA ASP A 27 -20.33 2.69 -13.57
C ASP A 27 -18.86 2.99 -13.92
N GLY A 28 -17.90 2.47 -13.18
CA GLY A 28 -16.48 2.67 -13.40
C GLY A 28 -15.91 1.75 -14.49
N ASP A 29 -15.24 2.34 -15.47
CA ASP A 29 -14.47 1.59 -16.48
C ASP A 29 -13.07 1.28 -15.96
N LEU A 30 -12.86 0.07 -15.45
CA LEU A 30 -11.57 -0.35 -14.90
C LEU A 30 -10.47 -0.55 -15.97
N THR A 31 -10.78 -0.41 -17.26
CA THR A 31 -9.78 -0.35 -18.34
C THR A 31 -9.25 1.07 -18.57
N ALA A 32 -9.87 2.08 -17.96
CA ALA A 32 -9.43 3.47 -18.03
C ALA A 32 -8.02 3.63 -17.46
N ILE A 33 -7.20 4.45 -18.12
CA ILE A 33 -5.81 4.67 -17.72
C ILE A 33 -5.74 5.71 -16.61
N CYS A 34 -5.12 5.32 -15.51
CA CYS A 34 -4.83 6.21 -14.39
C CYS A 34 -3.62 7.08 -14.71
N PRO A 35 -3.70 8.41 -14.56
CA PRO A 35 -2.65 9.32 -15.03
C PRO A 35 -1.35 9.23 -14.22
N GLY A 36 -1.41 8.84 -12.95
CA GLY A 36 -0.24 8.73 -12.10
C GLY A 36 0.71 7.62 -12.50
N GLU A 37 0.17 6.47 -12.89
CA GLU A 37 0.94 5.27 -13.22
C GLU A 37 1.04 5.01 -14.74
N GLY A 38 0.09 5.48 -15.51
CA GLY A 38 -0.09 5.10 -16.91
C GLY A 38 -0.63 3.68 -17.10
N TRP A 39 -1.29 3.11 -16.09
CA TRP A 39 -1.85 1.76 -16.08
C TRP A 39 -3.37 1.78 -16.04
N PRO A 40 -4.03 0.69 -16.52
CA PRO A 40 -5.47 0.53 -16.30
C PRO A 40 -5.81 0.54 -14.80
N ALA A 41 -6.96 1.08 -14.43
CA ALA A 41 -7.41 1.19 -13.04
C ALA A 41 -7.42 -0.16 -12.31
N VAL A 42 -7.79 -1.26 -12.99
CA VAL A 42 -7.74 -2.59 -12.41
C VAL A 42 -6.31 -2.99 -12.02
N ALA A 43 -5.32 -2.65 -12.83
CA ALA A 43 -3.91 -2.93 -12.54
C ALA A 43 -3.38 -2.07 -11.37
N VAL A 44 -3.83 -0.82 -11.27
CA VAL A 44 -3.53 0.04 -10.10
C VAL A 44 -4.11 -0.58 -8.81
N GLY A 45 -5.35 -1.03 -8.82
CA GLY A 45 -5.96 -1.74 -7.69
C GLY A 45 -5.18 -2.99 -7.28
N ALA A 46 -4.77 -3.81 -8.24
CA ALA A 46 -3.96 -5.00 -7.99
C ALA A 46 -2.57 -4.64 -7.44
N HIS A 47 -1.96 -3.57 -7.93
CA HIS A 47 -0.70 -3.04 -7.40
C HIS A 47 -0.82 -2.63 -5.93
N ILE A 48 -1.88 -1.93 -5.57
CA ILE A 48 -2.16 -1.55 -4.18
C ILE A 48 -2.23 -2.80 -3.28
N CYS A 49 -2.93 -3.85 -3.70
CA CYS A 49 -3.00 -5.11 -2.97
C CYS A 49 -1.63 -5.74 -2.73
N GLY A 50 -0.79 -5.76 -3.76
CA GLY A 50 0.58 -6.27 -3.68
C GLY A 50 1.47 -5.43 -2.77
N ALA A 51 1.31 -4.11 -2.81
CA ALA A 51 2.06 -3.17 -1.99
C ALA A 51 1.75 -3.34 -0.49
N TYR A 52 0.52 -3.64 -0.11
CA TYR A 52 0.19 -3.91 1.30
C TYR A 52 1.03 -5.05 1.87
N VAL A 53 1.13 -6.14 1.14
CA VAL A 53 1.96 -7.28 1.54
C VAL A 53 3.44 -6.91 1.50
N GLY A 54 3.91 -6.33 0.40
CA GLY A 54 5.33 -5.98 0.21
C GLY A 54 5.86 -5.00 1.26
N ILE A 55 5.09 -3.97 1.60
CA ILE A 55 5.51 -2.96 2.59
C ILE A 55 5.57 -3.57 3.99
N VAL A 56 4.55 -4.34 4.38
CA VAL A 56 4.54 -5.00 5.69
C VAL A 56 5.66 -6.03 5.82
N GLU A 57 5.81 -6.93 4.85
CA GLU A 57 6.76 -8.04 4.93
C GLU A 57 8.21 -7.62 4.72
N ASN A 58 8.48 -6.65 3.84
CA ASN A 58 9.84 -6.29 3.44
C ASN A 58 10.39 -5.04 4.15
N PHE A 59 9.54 -4.24 4.77
CA PHE A 59 9.98 -3.03 5.50
C PHE A 59 9.54 -3.04 6.95
N ILE A 60 8.24 -3.09 7.26
CA ILE A 60 7.77 -2.90 8.63
C ILE A 60 8.21 -4.06 9.54
N LYS A 61 7.91 -5.29 9.18
CA LYS A 61 8.28 -6.48 9.98
C LYS A 61 9.79 -6.60 10.23
N PRO A 62 10.67 -6.46 9.22
CA PRO A 62 12.11 -6.53 9.47
C PRO A 62 12.60 -5.46 10.46
N ILE A 63 12.08 -4.23 10.39
CA ILE A 63 12.46 -3.18 11.35
C ILE A 63 11.99 -3.54 12.76
N VAL A 64 10.73 -3.96 12.90
CA VAL A 64 10.13 -4.35 14.19
C VAL A 64 10.88 -5.53 14.81
N THR A 65 11.29 -6.51 14.03
CA THR A 65 11.99 -7.73 14.48
C THR A 65 13.50 -7.60 14.46
N ALA A 66 14.06 -6.42 14.19
CA ALA A 66 15.49 -6.16 14.08
C ALA A 66 16.22 -7.10 13.08
N GLN A 67 15.55 -7.42 11.98
CA GLN A 67 16.11 -8.19 10.87
C GLN A 67 16.72 -7.26 9.83
N GLU A 68 17.65 -7.80 9.05
CA GLU A 68 18.21 -7.08 7.90
C GLU A 68 17.13 -6.84 6.85
N LEU A 69 17.11 -5.62 6.30
CA LEU A 69 16.20 -5.29 5.21
C LEU A 69 16.63 -5.99 3.92
N PRO A 70 15.66 -6.49 3.10
CA PRO A 70 16.00 -7.04 1.79
C PRO A 70 16.70 -6.01 0.91
N PRO A 71 17.55 -6.44 -0.03
CA PRO A 71 18.13 -5.55 -1.01
C PRO A 71 17.05 -4.77 -1.78
N PHE A 72 17.26 -3.47 -1.97
CA PHE A 72 16.32 -2.58 -2.64
C PHE A 72 16.98 -1.85 -3.81
N SER A 73 16.28 -1.82 -4.94
CA SER A 73 16.64 -1.03 -6.12
C SER A 73 15.36 -0.45 -6.72
N PHE A 74 15.34 0.85 -6.97
CA PHE A 74 14.22 1.51 -7.65
C PHE A 74 14.01 0.96 -9.06
N ASP A 75 15.07 0.69 -9.82
CA ASP A 75 14.96 0.14 -11.17
C ASP A 75 14.29 -1.25 -11.14
N ALA A 76 14.75 -2.14 -10.27
CA ALA A 76 14.16 -3.47 -10.10
C ALA A 76 12.69 -3.39 -9.63
N LEU A 77 12.36 -2.44 -8.75
CA LEU A 77 10.99 -2.20 -8.30
C LEU A 77 10.11 -1.75 -9.46
N HIS A 78 10.54 -0.77 -10.24
CA HIS A 78 9.78 -0.25 -11.38
C HIS A 78 9.56 -1.32 -12.46
N GLU A 79 10.58 -2.11 -12.79
CA GLU A 79 10.44 -3.23 -13.74
C GLU A 79 9.45 -4.29 -13.24
N ARG A 80 9.53 -4.66 -11.97
CA ARG A 80 8.59 -5.61 -11.38
C ARG A 80 7.16 -5.08 -11.42
N ASN A 81 6.97 -3.81 -11.03
CA ASN A 81 5.66 -3.19 -11.01
C ASN A 81 5.07 -3.10 -12.43
N ALA A 82 5.85 -2.75 -13.43
CA ALA A 82 5.40 -2.72 -14.83
C ALA A 82 4.99 -4.10 -15.33
N ARG A 83 5.76 -5.15 -15.01
CA ARG A 83 5.39 -6.54 -15.37
C ARG A 83 4.11 -6.98 -14.67
N GLN A 84 3.94 -6.66 -13.39
CA GLN A 84 2.73 -6.98 -12.64
C GLN A 84 1.52 -6.23 -13.17
N ALA A 85 1.66 -4.95 -13.52
CA ALA A 85 0.58 -4.17 -14.11
C ALA A 85 0.11 -4.78 -15.45
N ALA A 86 1.03 -5.19 -16.32
CA ALA A 86 0.70 -5.87 -17.57
C ALA A 86 -0.01 -7.22 -17.33
N ALA A 87 0.46 -8.01 -16.38
CA ALA A 87 -0.14 -9.29 -16.02
C ALA A 87 -1.56 -9.14 -15.41
N ASN A 88 -1.82 -8.04 -14.71
CA ASN A 88 -3.07 -7.80 -13.98
C ASN A 88 -4.05 -6.87 -14.73
N ALA A 89 -3.77 -6.52 -15.98
CA ALA A 89 -4.57 -5.56 -16.75
C ALA A 89 -6.00 -6.04 -17.06
N ALA A 90 -6.30 -7.32 -16.89
CA ALA A 90 -7.61 -7.93 -17.17
C ALA A 90 -8.19 -8.71 -15.98
N LEU A 91 -7.73 -8.45 -14.76
CA LEU A 91 -8.32 -9.08 -13.57
C LEU A 91 -9.81 -8.67 -13.40
N PRO A 92 -10.66 -9.59 -12.95
CA PRO A 92 -12.05 -9.25 -12.62
C PRO A 92 -12.09 -8.25 -11.44
N ARG A 93 -13.04 -7.32 -11.51
CA ARG A 93 -13.27 -6.32 -10.42
C ARG A 93 -13.44 -7.00 -9.06
N GLU A 94 -14.24 -8.06 -9.01
CA GLU A 94 -14.55 -8.78 -7.78
C GLU A 94 -13.30 -9.38 -7.13
N GLU A 95 -12.37 -9.84 -7.94
CA GLU A 95 -11.10 -10.40 -7.46
C GLU A 95 -10.22 -9.31 -6.82
N VAL A 96 -10.09 -8.16 -7.46
CA VAL A 96 -9.33 -7.02 -6.93
C VAL A 96 -9.96 -6.51 -5.63
N VAL A 97 -11.28 -6.37 -5.57
CA VAL A 97 -12.00 -5.95 -4.37
C VAL A 97 -11.80 -6.96 -3.22
N ALA A 98 -11.88 -8.25 -3.51
CA ALA A 98 -11.63 -9.29 -2.50
C ALA A 98 -10.20 -9.24 -1.96
N LEU A 99 -9.21 -9.04 -2.81
CA LEU A 99 -7.80 -8.89 -2.41
C LEU A 99 -7.56 -7.62 -1.58
N LEU A 100 -8.18 -6.50 -1.95
CA LEU A 100 -8.10 -5.25 -1.17
C LEU A 100 -8.65 -5.43 0.25
N ARG A 101 -9.76 -6.13 0.39
CA ARG A 101 -10.36 -6.44 1.71
C ARG A 101 -9.45 -7.37 2.51
N GLU A 102 -9.06 -8.49 1.94
CA GLU A 102 -8.25 -9.50 2.64
C GLU A 102 -6.90 -8.93 3.09
N ARG A 103 -6.14 -8.37 2.16
CA ARG A 103 -4.79 -7.87 2.42
C ARG A 103 -4.81 -6.57 3.21
N GLY A 104 -5.79 -5.70 2.97
CA GLY A 104 -6.00 -4.49 3.76
C GLY A 104 -6.33 -4.80 5.21
N ASN A 105 -7.23 -5.75 5.46
CA ASN A 105 -7.56 -6.19 6.82
C ASN A 105 -6.35 -6.79 7.53
N ALA A 106 -5.56 -7.61 6.84
CA ALA A 106 -4.35 -8.21 7.39
C ALA A 106 -3.29 -7.14 7.75
N ALA A 107 -3.07 -6.17 6.87
CA ALA A 107 -2.14 -5.06 7.13
C ALA A 107 -2.61 -4.19 8.30
N ALA A 108 -3.89 -3.83 8.35
CA ALA A 108 -4.47 -3.06 9.45
C ALA A 108 -4.36 -3.81 10.80
N ALA A 109 -4.64 -5.11 10.80
CA ALA A 109 -4.51 -5.94 12.01
C ALA A 109 -3.06 -6.01 12.50
N TYR A 110 -2.11 -6.16 11.59
CA TYR A 110 -0.68 -6.16 11.94
C TYR A 110 -0.27 -4.82 12.56
N VAL A 111 -0.60 -3.71 11.92
CA VAL A 111 -0.29 -2.35 12.43
C VAL A 111 -0.92 -2.13 13.81
N ARG A 112 -2.18 -2.54 13.99
CA ARG A 112 -2.90 -2.37 15.26
C ARG A 112 -2.25 -3.15 16.42
N GLY A 113 -1.59 -4.24 16.13
CA GLY A 113 -0.89 -5.08 17.11
C GLY A 113 0.47 -4.56 17.55
N LEU A 114 1.00 -3.49 16.94
CA LEU A 114 2.30 -2.94 17.29
C LEU A 114 2.26 -2.19 18.63
N SER A 115 3.32 -2.35 19.41
CA SER A 115 3.52 -1.57 20.63
C SER A 115 4.09 -0.18 20.32
N ASP A 116 4.03 0.73 21.30
CA ASP A 116 4.67 2.04 21.17
C ASP A 116 6.20 1.91 20.97
N ALA A 117 6.81 0.90 21.60
CA ALA A 117 8.23 0.59 21.39
C ALA A 117 8.53 0.13 19.95
N ASP A 118 7.64 -0.67 19.35
CA ASP A 118 7.77 -1.07 17.95
C ASP A 118 7.64 0.12 17.01
N LEU A 119 6.67 0.99 17.26
CA LEU A 119 6.45 2.20 16.45
C LEU A 119 7.62 3.19 16.53
N ALA A 120 8.34 3.22 17.64
CA ALA A 120 9.49 4.10 17.87
C ALA A 120 10.80 3.54 17.28
N ARG A 121 10.86 2.29 16.85
CA ARG A 121 12.08 1.71 16.22
C ARG A 121 12.44 2.49 14.97
N THR A 122 13.73 2.68 14.75
CA THR A 122 14.26 3.47 13.64
C THR A 122 15.11 2.63 12.72
N THR A 123 15.13 3.04 11.46
CA THR A 123 16.04 2.53 10.43
C THR A 123 16.26 3.59 9.36
N THR A 124 17.24 3.37 8.48
CA THR A 124 17.42 4.13 7.25
C THR A 124 16.88 3.34 6.08
N LEU A 125 16.01 3.95 5.28
CA LEU A 125 15.39 3.32 4.10
C LEU A 125 15.80 4.05 2.82
N PRO A 126 16.16 3.33 1.74
CA PRO A 126 16.37 3.94 0.42
C PRO A 126 15.15 4.72 -0.09
N LEU A 127 13.95 4.29 0.31
CA LEU A 127 12.67 4.96 -0.05
C LEU A 127 12.50 6.35 0.56
N THR A 128 13.14 6.62 1.69
CA THR A 128 12.92 7.83 2.49
C THR A 128 14.18 8.72 2.62
N GLY A 129 15.26 8.36 1.92
CA GLY A 129 16.53 9.06 1.95
C GLY A 129 17.48 8.55 3.04
N ASP A 130 18.48 9.36 3.39
CA ASP A 130 19.55 8.95 4.30
C ASP A 130 19.22 9.20 5.79
N ASP A 131 18.17 9.96 6.07
CA ASP A 131 17.76 10.25 7.44
C ASP A 131 17.03 9.05 8.06
N PRO A 132 17.29 8.74 9.35
CA PRO A 132 16.57 7.70 10.05
C PRO A 132 15.06 8.01 10.13
N VAL A 133 14.24 6.98 9.94
CA VAL A 133 12.78 7.05 10.05
C VAL A 133 12.28 6.04 11.08
N THR A 134 11.20 6.38 11.76
CA THR A 134 10.52 5.47 12.69
C THR A 134 9.58 4.54 11.94
N VAL A 135 9.23 3.40 12.55
CA VAL A 135 8.17 2.52 12.04
C VAL A 135 6.86 3.27 11.85
N ALA A 136 6.50 4.15 12.79
CA ALA A 136 5.31 4.99 12.65
C ALA A 136 5.35 5.87 11.39
N GLN A 137 6.50 6.46 11.07
CA GLN A 137 6.69 7.24 9.84
C GLN A 137 6.64 6.36 8.58
N VAL A 138 7.22 5.16 8.62
CA VAL A 138 7.10 4.20 7.50
C VAL A 138 5.63 3.84 7.23
N ILE A 139 4.85 3.58 8.27
CA ILE A 139 3.42 3.32 8.12
C ILE A 139 2.71 4.53 7.52
N ALA A 140 2.94 5.73 8.06
CA ALA A 140 2.27 6.95 7.60
C ALA A 140 2.65 7.33 6.16
N TRP A 141 3.93 7.29 5.82
CA TRP A 141 4.42 7.78 4.53
C TRP A 141 4.45 6.71 3.44
N VAL A 142 4.88 5.49 3.78
CA VAL A 142 5.06 4.42 2.80
C VAL A 142 3.78 3.61 2.64
N LEU A 143 3.13 3.17 3.73
CA LEU A 143 1.90 2.37 3.61
C LEU A 143 0.68 3.26 3.28
N ILE A 144 0.39 4.26 4.12
CA ILE A 144 -0.79 5.12 3.96
C ILE A 144 -0.59 6.10 2.81
N GLY A 145 0.55 6.79 2.77
CA GLY A 145 0.85 7.79 1.73
C GLY A 145 0.89 7.21 0.32
N HIS A 146 1.48 6.04 0.13
CA HIS A 146 1.48 5.32 -1.14
C HIS A 146 0.04 4.98 -1.58
N THR A 147 -0.78 4.47 -0.66
CA THR A 147 -2.18 4.15 -0.96
C THR A 147 -2.99 5.40 -1.32
N GLN A 148 -2.78 6.51 -0.62
CA GLN A 148 -3.43 7.80 -0.92
C GLN A 148 -3.06 8.32 -2.31
N GLY A 149 -1.79 8.23 -2.71
CA GLY A 149 -1.33 8.64 -4.04
C GLY A 149 -2.01 7.85 -5.15
N HIS A 150 -2.11 6.55 -5.00
CA HIS A 150 -2.82 5.70 -5.96
C HIS A 150 -4.34 5.91 -5.94
N LEU A 151 -4.94 6.17 -4.79
CA LEU A 151 -6.36 6.52 -4.68
C LEU A 151 -6.69 7.78 -5.48
N GLU A 152 -5.84 8.80 -5.39
CA GLU A 152 -6.03 10.02 -6.17
C GLU A 152 -5.94 9.76 -7.68
N SER A 153 -4.97 8.98 -8.11
CA SER A 153 -4.83 8.58 -9.51
C SER A 153 -6.04 7.76 -10.00
N LEU A 154 -6.57 6.83 -9.18
CA LEU A 154 -7.80 6.09 -9.47
C LEU A 154 -9.01 7.02 -9.64
N ARG A 155 -9.16 7.99 -8.76
CA ARG A 155 -10.25 8.98 -8.84
C ARG A 155 -10.18 9.80 -10.13
N GLN A 156 -8.99 10.19 -10.54
CA GLN A 156 -8.78 10.92 -11.80
C GLN A 156 -9.06 10.03 -13.02
N GLY A 157 -8.58 8.80 -13.02
CA GLY A 157 -8.78 7.85 -14.12
C GLY A 157 -10.23 7.40 -14.29
N LEU A 158 -10.98 7.31 -13.18
CA LEU A 158 -12.37 6.83 -13.16
C LEU A 158 -13.42 7.95 -13.10
N ALA A 159 -12.99 9.19 -13.20
CA ALA A 159 -13.89 10.34 -13.16
C ALA A 159 -14.80 10.44 -14.41
#